data_18330f569680b312a9d60226c6360821
#
_entry.id   18330f569680b312a9d60226c6360821
#
_cell.length_a   1.000
_cell.length_b   1.000
_cell.length_c   1.000
_cell.angle_alpha   90.00
_cell.angle_beta   90.00
_cell.angle_gamma   90.00
#
_symmetry.space_group_name_H-M   'P 1'
#
loop_
_entity.id
_entity.type
_entity.pdbx_description
1 polymer ?
#
loop_
_entity_poly.entity_id
_entity_poly.type
_entity_poly.pdbx_seq_one_letter_code
_entity_poly.pdbx_strand_id
1 'polypeptide(L)'
;LLELKEEYRDLVEIQIVAFPQEGLYCYPKAEELLEEALRMGADAIGAIPHFEYTEELGRASLKKVVELAVKYDRMIDVHCDETDDEHSHFLEQLAYLAHVNGIGARTTASHASAMASYNNAYTFKLFKLLRRAGIRFAVCPAENLYLQGRQDSYPKRRGITRVKELLEAGLNVSFAQDSISDPWYPLGNGNLMNILDIGLHACQLMSLKEIENALDLITVHGAKTM
;
A
#
# COMPACT_ATOMS: atom_id res chain seq x y z
N LEU A 1 1.07 -21.43 -2.69
CA LEU A 1 0.18 -20.36 -3.23
C LEU A 1 -0.05 -20.52 -4.73
N LEU A 2 0.99 -20.77 -5.55
CA LEU A 2 0.83 -20.96 -7.00
C LEU A 2 -0.11 -22.12 -7.35
N GLU A 3 -0.04 -23.23 -6.61
CA GLU A 3 -0.96 -24.36 -6.76
C GLU A 3 -2.41 -23.95 -6.46
N LEU A 4 -2.66 -23.21 -5.37
CA LEU A 4 -3.98 -22.68 -5.03
C LEU A 4 -4.49 -21.70 -6.10
N LYS A 5 -3.63 -20.82 -6.61
CA LYS A 5 -3.98 -19.90 -7.70
C LYS A 5 -4.50 -20.68 -8.93
N GLU A 6 -3.84 -21.77 -9.29
CA GLU A 6 -4.27 -22.61 -10.43
C GLU A 6 -5.54 -23.38 -10.11
N GLU A 7 -5.68 -23.93 -8.90
CA GLU A 7 -6.87 -24.68 -8.47
C GLU A 7 -8.15 -23.82 -8.49
N TYR A 8 -8.03 -22.55 -8.08
CA TYR A 8 -9.19 -21.63 -7.96
C TYR A 8 -9.39 -20.71 -9.14
N ARG A 9 -8.60 -20.83 -10.21
CA ARG A 9 -8.59 -19.90 -11.37
C ARG A 9 -9.95 -19.66 -12.03
N ASP A 10 -10.85 -20.65 -11.98
CA ASP A 10 -12.19 -20.56 -12.58
C ASP A 10 -13.21 -19.88 -11.65
N LEU A 11 -12.85 -19.61 -10.40
CA LEU A 11 -13.70 -19.02 -9.37
C LEU A 11 -13.24 -17.61 -8.96
N VAL A 12 -11.94 -17.38 -8.89
CA VAL A 12 -11.37 -16.13 -8.40
C VAL A 12 -9.99 -15.90 -9.02
N GLU A 13 -9.69 -14.64 -9.33
CA GLU A 13 -8.35 -14.25 -9.72
C GLU A 13 -7.52 -13.99 -8.46
N ILE A 14 -6.43 -14.74 -8.29
CA ILE A 14 -5.49 -14.59 -7.16
C ILE A 14 -4.20 -13.95 -7.69
N GLN A 15 -3.81 -12.83 -7.12
CA GLN A 15 -2.50 -12.22 -7.35
C GLN A 15 -1.57 -12.54 -6.16
N ILE A 16 -0.35 -12.92 -6.47
CA ILE A 16 0.65 -13.29 -5.48
C ILE A 16 1.74 -12.22 -5.46
N VAL A 17 1.95 -11.62 -4.30
CA VAL A 17 3.02 -10.65 -4.07
C VAL A 17 4.20 -11.35 -3.40
N ALA A 18 5.36 -11.31 -4.03
CA ALA A 18 6.62 -11.69 -3.37
C ALA A 18 7.03 -10.56 -2.43
N PHE A 19 7.00 -10.81 -1.10
CA PHE A 19 7.08 -9.75 -0.10
C PHE A 19 8.14 -10.03 0.98
N PRO A 20 9.08 -9.09 1.24
CA PRO A 20 10.09 -9.24 2.27
C PRO A 20 9.59 -8.66 3.60
N GLN A 21 8.79 -9.42 4.36
CA GLN A 21 8.07 -8.98 5.56
C GLN A 21 8.95 -8.27 6.61
N GLU A 22 10.18 -8.70 6.78
CA GLU A 22 11.11 -8.11 7.77
C GLU A 22 12.06 -7.06 7.16
N GLY A 23 11.86 -6.71 5.87
CA GLY A 23 12.78 -5.90 5.11
C GLY A 23 13.68 -6.73 4.18
N LEU A 24 14.09 -6.13 3.07
CA LEU A 24 14.91 -6.79 2.05
C LEU A 24 16.35 -7.06 2.52
N TYR A 25 16.90 -6.11 3.27
CA TYR A 25 18.29 -6.17 3.77
C TYR A 25 18.38 -6.62 5.23
N CYS A 26 17.25 -6.82 5.89
CA CYS A 26 17.20 -7.32 7.26
C CYS A 26 17.18 -8.85 7.34
N TYR A 27 16.91 -9.54 6.22
CA TYR A 27 16.84 -11.00 6.18
C TYR A 27 17.87 -11.57 5.18
N PRO A 28 18.70 -12.57 5.60
CA PRO A 28 19.67 -13.19 4.70
C PRO A 28 19.01 -13.80 3.46
N LYS A 29 19.57 -13.52 2.28
CA LYS A 29 19.10 -14.01 0.98
C LYS A 29 17.70 -13.53 0.56
N ALA A 30 17.13 -12.52 1.22
CA ALA A 30 15.80 -12.04 0.83
C ALA A 30 15.75 -11.56 -0.62
N GLU A 31 16.79 -10.89 -1.12
CA GLU A 31 16.90 -10.47 -2.53
C GLU A 31 16.86 -11.67 -3.49
N GLU A 32 17.62 -12.73 -3.21
CA GLU A 32 17.65 -13.95 -4.02
C GLU A 32 16.29 -14.64 -4.01
N LEU A 33 15.63 -14.71 -2.83
CA LEU A 33 14.31 -15.32 -2.66
C LEU A 33 13.20 -14.53 -3.36
N LEU A 34 13.24 -13.19 -3.34
CA LEU A 34 12.30 -12.37 -4.09
C LEU A 34 12.45 -12.60 -5.60
N GLU A 35 13.68 -12.60 -6.10
CA GLU A 35 13.92 -12.85 -7.52
C GLU A 35 13.50 -14.26 -7.94
N GLU A 36 13.71 -15.25 -7.08
CA GLU A 36 13.25 -16.63 -7.27
C GLU A 36 11.71 -16.69 -7.36
N ALA A 37 11.01 -16.04 -6.43
CA ALA A 37 9.55 -15.99 -6.44
C ALA A 37 8.98 -15.37 -7.74
N LEU A 38 9.65 -14.33 -8.28
CA LEU A 38 9.27 -13.75 -9.58
C LEU A 38 9.49 -14.73 -10.74
N ARG A 39 10.59 -15.49 -10.72
CA ARG A 39 10.86 -16.56 -11.72
C ARG A 39 9.83 -17.68 -11.64
N MET A 40 9.37 -18.01 -10.43
CA MET A 40 8.33 -19.01 -10.20
C MET A 40 6.95 -18.55 -10.66
N GLY A 41 6.72 -17.25 -10.87
CA GLY A 41 5.45 -16.73 -11.39
C GLY A 41 4.66 -15.86 -10.42
N ALA A 42 5.28 -15.30 -9.37
CA ALA A 42 4.63 -14.27 -8.58
C ALA A 42 4.23 -13.08 -9.47
N ASP A 43 3.05 -12.52 -9.22
CA ASP A 43 2.45 -11.46 -10.06
C ASP A 43 2.99 -10.08 -9.75
N ALA A 44 3.39 -9.88 -8.50
CA ALA A 44 3.91 -8.62 -8.00
C ALA A 44 5.12 -8.83 -7.08
N ILE A 45 5.87 -7.77 -6.87
CA ILE A 45 6.94 -7.69 -5.89
C ILE A 45 6.64 -6.57 -4.90
N GLY A 46 6.91 -6.81 -3.62
CA GLY A 46 6.69 -5.84 -2.55
C GLY A 46 7.96 -5.37 -1.87
N ALA A 47 7.78 -4.39 -1.01
CA ALA A 47 8.78 -3.88 -0.07
C ALA A 47 8.10 -3.33 1.18
N ILE A 48 8.88 -3.22 2.24
CA ILE A 48 8.51 -2.56 3.49
C ILE A 48 9.68 -1.67 3.95
N PRO A 49 9.93 -0.53 3.25
CA PRO A 49 11.18 0.23 3.39
C PRO A 49 11.39 0.83 4.77
N HIS A 50 10.32 1.11 5.52
CA HIS A 50 10.39 1.66 6.87
C HIS A 50 10.76 0.62 7.95
N PHE A 51 10.85 -0.66 7.59
CA PHE A 51 11.36 -1.74 8.46
C PHE A 51 12.85 -2.01 8.26
N GLU A 52 13.46 -1.45 7.22
CA GLU A 52 14.90 -1.57 7.03
C GLU A 52 15.67 -0.90 8.18
N TYR A 53 16.88 -1.38 8.48
CA TYR A 53 17.66 -0.86 9.60
C TYR A 53 18.00 0.63 9.49
N THR A 54 18.08 1.18 8.29
CA THR A 54 18.36 2.61 8.05
C THR A 54 17.52 3.13 6.88
N GLU A 55 17.38 4.47 6.83
CA GLU A 55 16.69 5.12 5.72
C GLU A 55 17.38 4.84 4.37
N GLU A 56 18.71 4.77 4.35
CA GLU A 56 19.48 4.45 3.14
C GLU A 56 19.17 3.05 2.63
N LEU A 57 19.04 2.05 3.52
CA LEU A 57 18.63 0.70 3.15
C LEU A 57 17.18 0.66 2.68
N GLY A 58 16.28 1.39 3.33
CA GLY A 58 14.90 1.54 2.84
C GLY A 58 14.82 2.14 1.44
N ARG A 59 15.64 3.13 1.16
CA ARG A 59 15.76 3.72 -0.18
C ARG A 59 16.40 2.77 -1.18
N ALA A 60 17.36 1.96 -0.75
CA ALA A 60 17.99 0.94 -1.58
C ALA A 60 17.03 -0.21 -1.90
N SER A 61 16.21 -0.65 -0.93
CA SER A 61 15.21 -1.70 -1.12
C SER A 61 14.18 -1.29 -2.20
N LEU A 62 13.68 -0.06 -2.18
CA LEU A 62 12.78 0.45 -3.22
C LEU A 62 13.42 0.45 -4.61
N LYS A 63 14.69 0.84 -4.72
CA LYS A 63 15.41 0.80 -6.01
C LYS A 63 15.50 -0.63 -6.54
N LYS A 64 15.87 -1.58 -5.67
CA LYS A 64 15.98 -2.98 -6.05
C LYS A 64 14.64 -3.57 -6.47
N VAL A 65 13.57 -3.30 -5.74
CA VAL A 65 12.22 -3.77 -6.06
C VAL A 65 11.75 -3.23 -7.41
N VAL A 66 11.97 -1.94 -7.69
CA VAL A 66 11.64 -1.35 -8.99
C VAL A 66 12.48 -1.96 -10.12
N GLU A 67 13.79 -2.18 -9.90
CA GLU A 67 14.67 -2.85 -10.87
C GLU A 67 14.15 -4.25 -11.24
N LEU A 68 13.81 -5.05 -10.22
CA LEU A 68 13.28 -6.40 -10.41
C LEU A 68 11.88 -6.38 -11.08
N ALA A 69 11.00 -5.46 -10.69
CA ALA A 69 9.69 -5.30 -11.30
C ALA A 69 9.79 -4.95 -12.79
N VAL A 70 10.71 -4.07 -13.16
CA VAL A 70 10.97 -3.73 -14.57
C VAL A 70 11.57 -4.94 -15.31
N LYS A 71 12.56 -5.62 -14.72
CA LYS A 71 13.24 -6.78 -15.31
C LYS A 71 12.29 -7.92 -15.63
N TYR A 72 11.34 -8.21 -14.73
CA TYR A 72 10.41 -9.33 -14.85
C TYR A 72 9.02 -8.93 -15.35
N ASP A 73 8.81 -7.65 -15.68
CA ASP A 73 7.53 -7.08 -16.09
C ASP A 73 6.40 -7.36 -15.08
N ARG A 74 6.65 -7.06 -13.80
CA ARG A 74 5.73 -7.34 -12.69
C ARG A 74 5.16 -6.07 -12.07
N MET A 75 4.03 -6.22 -11.37
CA MET A 75 3.46 -5.17 -10.55
C MET A 75 4.28 -4.94 -9.28
N ILE A 76 4.05 -3.82 -8.65
CA ILE A 76 4.67 -3.44 -7.37
C ILE A 76 3.58 -3.16 -6.36
N ASP A 77 3.69 -3.75 -5.16
CA ASP A 77 2.88 -3.41 -4.00
C ASP A 77 3.78 -3.20 -2.78
N VAL A 78 3.93 -1.96 -2.36
CA VAL A 78 4.81 -1.56 -1.25
C VAL A 78 4.00 -1.18 -0.04
N HIS A 79 4.25 -1.80 1.13
CA HIS A 79 3.84 -1.26 2.42
C HIS A 79 4.65 0.00 2.68
N CYS A 80 4.10 1.12 2.22
CA CYS A 80 4.82 2.38 2.09
C CYS A 80 4.49 3.31 3.24
N ASP A 81 5.50 3.68 4.03
CA ASP A 81 5.33 4.61 5.14
C ASP A 81 4.17 4.19 6.09
N GLU A 82 4.07 2.89 6.39
CA GLU A 82 3.13 2.35 7.37
C GLU A 82 3.66 2.54 8.79
N THR A 83 3.77 3.78 9.17
CA THR A 83 4.33 4.19 10.47
C THR A 83 3.68 5.49 10.93
N ASP A 84 3.83 5.79 12.22
CA ASP A 84 3.43 7.07 12.80
C ASP A 84 4.49 8.17 12.66
N ASP A 85 5.68 7.82 12.16
CA ASP A 85 6.78 8.77 11.96
C ASP A 85 6.52 9.70 10.76
N GLU A 86 6.34 10.97 11.05
CA GLU A 86 6.13 12.02 10.03
C GLU A 86 7.34 12.27 9.13
N HIS A 87 8.51 11.73 9.48
CA HIS A 87 9.74 11.82 8.68
C HIS A 87 9.92 10.63 7.73
N SER A 88 9.09 9.61 7.80
CA SER A 88 9.08 8.51 6.82
C SER A 88 8.57 9.02 5.48
N HIS A 89 9.44 9.15 4.49
CA HIS A 89 9.15 9.74 3.18
C HIS A 89 9.49 8.79 2.01
N PHE A 90 9.32 7.50 2.19
CA PHE A 90 9.59 6.52 1.13
C PHE A 90 8.60 6.61 -0.03
N LEU A 91 7.38 7.09 0.23
CA LEU A 91 6.37 7.34 -0.79
C LEU A 91 6.85 8.33 -1.87
N GLU A 92 7.59 9.38 -1.48
CA GLU A 92 8.18 10.32 -2.44
C GLU A 92 9.15 9.60 -3.38
N GLN A 93 9.98 8.73 -2.84
CA GLN A 93 10.93 7.96 -3.65
C GLN A 93 10.25 6.91 -4.52
N LEU A 94 9.28 6.17 -3.99
CA LEU A 94 8.51 5.20 -4.77
C LEU A 94 7.84 5.88 -5.97
N ALA A 95 7.16 7.01 -5.73
CA ALA A 95 6.53 7.79 -6.79
C ALA A 95 7.52 8.30 -7.84
N TYR A 96 8.69 8.78 -7.40
CA TYR A 96 9.74 9.20 -8.32
C TYR A 96 10.26 8.03 -9.18
N LEU A 97 10.56 6.90 -8.57
CA LEU A 97 11.03 5.71 -9.28
C LEU A 97 9.97 5.17 -10.25
N ALA A 98 8.71 5.14 -9.84
CA ALA A 98 7.60 4.74 -10.71
C ALA A 98 7.45 5.68 -11.91
N HIS A 99 7.60 6.99 -11.68
CA HIS A 99 7.51 8.02 -12.73
C HIS A 99 8.62 7.87 -13.79
N VAL A 100 9.88 7.79 -13.33
CA VAL A 100 11.02 7.75 -14.27
C VAL A 100 11.12 6.45 -15.04
N ASN A 101 10.56 5.35 -14.52
CA ASN A 101 10.51 4.06 -15.19
C ASN A 101 9.18 3.83 -15.97
N GLY A 102 8.22 4.77 -15.92
CA GLY A 102 6.95 4.64 -16.64
C GLY A 102 6.03 3.52 -16.13
N ILE A 103 6.18 3.11 -14.85
CA ILE A 103 5.48 1.96 -14.26
C ILE A 103 4.41 2.35 -13.22
N GLY A 104 4.01 3.63 -13.17
CA GLY A 104 3.07 4.10 -12.16
C GLY A 104 1.74 3.36 -12.16
N ALA A 105 1.19 3.05 -13.32
CA ALA A 105 -0.08 2.34 -13.46
C ALA A 105 -0.05 0.90 -12.90
N ARG A 106 1.10 0.34 -12.59
CA ARG A 106 1.29 -0.98 -11.98
C ARG A 106 2.06 -0.91 -10.65
N THR A 107 2.08 0.27 -10.03
CA THR A 107 2.71 0.51 -8.74
C THR A 107 1.66 0.95 -7.73
N THR A 108 1.54 0.20 -6.64
CA THR A 108 0.65 0.46 -5.53
C THR A 108 1.46 0.81 -4.28
N ALA A 109 1.06 1.87 -3.60
CA ALA A 109 1.49 2.19 -2.25
C ALA A 109 0.37 1.77 -1.28
N SER A 110 0.63 0.74 -0.49
CA SER A 110 -0.30 0.29 0.54
C SER A 110 -0.08 1.08 1.82
N HIS A 111 -1.14 1.30 2.61
CA HIS A 111 -1.21 2.04 3.88
C HIS A 111 -0.91 3.53 3.76
N ALA A 112 0.35 3.93 3.52
CA ALA A 112 0.81 5.32 3.48
C ALA A 112 0.40 6.14 4.73
N SER A 113 0.40 5.52 5.91
CA SER A 113 -0.18 6.07 7.16
C SER A 113 0.55 7.31 7.65
N ALA A 114 1.87 7.40 7.45
CA ALA A 114 2.68 8.58 7.83
C ALA A 114 2.18 9.87 7.17
N MET A 115 1.53 9.78 5.99
CA MET A 115 0.99 10.95 5.30
C MET A 115 -0.06 11.70 6.12
N ALA A 116 -0.74 11.04 7.06
CA ALA A 116 -1.66 11.68 8.00
C ALA A 116 -0.97 12.74 8.86
N SER A 117 0.32 12.58 9.11
CA SER A 117 1.15 13.47 9.95
C SER A 117 2.01 14.46 9.16
N TYR A 118 2.08 14.35 7.82
CA TYR A 118 2.85 15.26 7.00
C TYR A 118 2.31 16.70 7.07
N ASN A 119 3.21 17.67 7.08
CA ASN A 119 2.80 19.07 6.95
C ASN A 119 2.21 19.36 5.56
N ASN A 120 1.33 20.35 5.48
CA ASN A 120 0.60 20.65 4.26
C ASN A 120 1.48 21.12 3.09
N ALA A 121 2.60 21.81 3.37
CA ALA A 121 3.51 22.27 2.31
C ALA A 121 4.21 21.09 1.62
N TYR A 122 4.68 20.12 2.40
CA TYR A 122 5.25 18.88 1.87
C TYR A 122 4.21 18.05 1.11
N THR A 123 3.02 17.87 1.69
CA THR A 123 1.91 17.13 1.06
C THR A 123 1.53 17.74 -0.29
N PHE A 124 1.43 19.06 -0.38
CA PHE A 124 1.13 19.75 -1.64
C PHE A 124 2.17 19.48 -2.74
N LYS A 125 3.46 19.49 -2.37
CA LYS A 125 4.57 19.10 -3.29
C LYS A 125 4.45 17.63 -3.70
N LEU A 126 4.23 16.73 -2.72
CA LEU A 126 4.13 15.30 -2.92
C LEU A 126 2.99 14.94 -3.89
N PHE A 127 1.82 15.52 -3.72
CA PHE A 127 0.66 15.25 -4.59
C PHE A 127 0.91 15.60 -6.07
N LYS A 128 1.75 16.59 -6.37
CA LYS A 128 2.15 16.86 -7.75
C LYS A 128 2.94 15.71 -8.36
N LEU A 129 3.82 15.10 -7.55
CA LEU A 129 4.61 13.94 -7.97
C LEU A 129 3.72 12.70 -8.10
N LEU A 130 2.86 12.42 -7.12
CA LEU A 130 1.93 11.29 -7.12
C LEU A 130 1.04 11.29 -8.38
N ARG A 131 0.47 12.43 -8.72
CA ARG A 131 -0.33 12.57 -9.96
C ARG A 131 0.46 12.33 -11.24
N ARG A 132 1.72 12.81 -11.29
CA ARG A 132 2.59 12.58 -12.45
C ARG A 132 3.02 11.13 -12.57
N ALA A 133 3.29 10.50 -11.44
CA ALA A 133 3.65 9.09 -11.39
C ALA A 133 2.48 8.18 -11.73
N GLY A 134 1.24 8.57 -11.35
CA GLY A 134 0.05 7.77 -11.58
C GLY A 134 0.01 6.50 -10.74
N ILE A 135 0.68 6.48 -9.58
CA ILE A 135 0.63 5.35 -8.65
C ILE A 135 -0.75 5.23 -8.00
N ARG A 136 -1.05 4.05 -7.50
CA ARG A 136 -2.31 3.68 -6.87
C ARG A 136 -2.13 3.49 -5.36
N PHE A 137 -3.24 3.50 -4.63
CA PHE A 137 -3.22 3.34 -3.18
C PHE A 137 -4.16 2.22 -2.76
N ALA A 138 -3.65 1.31 -1.91
CA ALA A 138 -4.44 0.35 -1.15
C ALA A 138 -4.43 0.77 0.33
N VAL A 139 -5.56 1.19 0.85
CA VAL A 139 -5.69 1.67 2.22
C VAL A 139 -6.42 0.63 3.05
N CYS A 140 -5.88 0.31 4.23
CA CYS A 140 -6.37 -0.73 5.12
C CYS A 140 -6.95 -0.09 6.41
N PRO A 141 -8.18 0.49 6.36
CA PRO A 141 -8.68 1.32 7.46
C PRO A 141 -8.76 0.60 8.79
N ALA A 142 -9.21 -0.65 8.81
CA ALA A 142 -9.36 -1.43 10.03
C ALA A 142 -8.00 -1.73 10.67
N GLU A 143 -7.05 -2.17 9.87
CA GLU A 143 -5.68 -2.47 10.29
C GLU A 143 -4.98 -1.23 10.86
N ASN A 144 -4.98 -0.14 10.09
CA ASN A 144 -4.27 1.07 10.48
C ASN A 144 -4.90 1.77 11.71
N LEU A 145 -6.23 1.72 11.90
CA LEU A 145 -6.86 2.19 13.14
C LEU A 145 -6.36 1.43 14.38
N TYR A 146 -6.04 0.15 14.22
CA TYR A 146 -5.53 -0.68 15.31
C TYR A 146 -4.02 -0.53 15.50
N LEU A 147 -3.25 -0.53 14.43
CA LEU A 147 -1.78 -0.53 14.49
C LEU A 147 -1.18 0.84 14.80
N GLN A 148 -1.78 1.92 14.27
CA GLN A 148 -1.24 3.26 14.41
C GLN A 148 -1.68 3.95 15.70
N GLY A 149 -0.94 4.98 16.12
CA GLY A 149 -1.23 5.78 17.32
C GLY A 149 -1.06 5.06 18.64
N ARG A 150 -0.43 3.88 18.66
CA ARG A 150 -0.23 3.12 19.91
C ARG A 150 0.67 3.83 20.91
N GLN A 151 1.67 4.55 20.40
CA GLN A 151 2.63 5.29 21.20
C GLN A 151 2.19 6.74 21.49
N ASP A 152 1.09 7.19 20.88
CA ASP A 152 0.57 8.53 21.14
C ASP A 152 0.00 8.63 22.56
N SER A 153 0.18 9.80 23.17
CA SER A 153 -0.65 10.26 24.27
C SER A 153 -2.03 10.67 23.76
N TYR A 154 -2.89 11.25 24.59
CA TYR A 154 -4.18 11.76 24.12
C TYR A 154 -4.05 13.23 23.65
N PRO A 155 -4.76 13.61 22.55
CA PRO A 155 -5.61 12.76 21.69
C PRO A 155 -4.77 11.84 20.78
N LYS A 156 -5.24 10.60 20.56
CA LYS A 156 -4.61 9.67 19.63
C LYS A 156 -4.94 10.03 18.18
N ARG A 157 -3.96 9.89 17.27
CA ARG A 157 -4.19 10.03 15.82
C ARG A 157 -5.06 8.88 15.29
N ARG A 158 -5.70 9.09 14.15
CA ARG A 158 -6.45 8.02 13.46
C ARG A 158 -5.54 7.03 12.72
N GLY A 159 -4.34 7.44 12.36
CA GLY A 159 -3.34 6.60 11.70
C GLY A 159 -3.68 6.18 10.26
N ILE A 160 -4.63 6.84 9.60
CA ILE A 160 -5.04 6.54 8.23
C ILE A 160 -4.56 7.67 7.32
N THR A 161 -4.05 7.30 6.14
CA THR A 161 -3.60 8.25 5.12
C THR A 161 -4.68 9.26 4.71
N ARG A 162 -4.31 10.29 3.95
CA ARG A 162 -5.20 11.38 3.50
C ARG A 162 -6.11 10.96 2.33
N VAL A 163 -6.97 9.96 2.56
CA VAL A 163 -7.84 9.36 1.54
C VAL A 163 -8.67 10.39 0.79
N LYS A 164 -9.34 11.30 1.50
CA LYS A 164 -10.19 12.31 0.90
C LYS A 164 -9.40 13.21 -0.07
N GLU A 165 -8.25 13.70 0.35
CA GLU A 165 -7.39 14.55 -0.46
C GLU A 165 -6.78 13.80 -1.66
N LEU A 166 -6.47 12.50 -1.51
CA LEU A 166 -6.01 11.65 -2.61
C LEU A 166 -7.10 11.49 -3.69
N LEU A 167 -8.34 11.21 -3.28
CA LEU A 167 -9.49 11.11 -4.17
C LEU A 167 -9.79 12.45 -4.88
N GLU A 168 -9.78 13.57 -4.15
CA GLU A 168 -9.93 14.92 -4.70
C GLU A 168 -8.80 15.27 -5.69
N ALA A 169 -7.62 14.73 -5.49
CA ALA A 169 -6.50 14.86 -6.42
C ALA A 169 -6.61 13.98 -7.67
N GLY A 170 -7.65 13.14 -7.77
CA GLY A 170 -7.89 12.23 -8.89
C GLY A 170 -7.02 10.97 -8.89
N LEU A 171 -6.44 10.61 -7.74
CA LEU A 171 -5.67 9.39 -7.57
C LEU A 171 -6.59 8.18 -7.29
N ASN A 172 -6.19 7.00 -7.76
CA ASN A 172 -6.93 5.78 -7.46
C ASN A 172 -6.64 5.33 -6.03
N VAL A 173 -7.67 5.26 -5.21
CA VAL A 173 -7.60 4.76 -3.83
C VAL A 173 -8.61 3.64 -3.69
N SER A 174 -8.18 2.47 -3.23
CA SER A 174 -9.04 1.35 -2.86
C SER A 174 -8.94 1.07 -1.37
N PHE A 175 -10.01 0.52 -0.79
CA PHE A 175 -9.98 -0.05 0.55
C PHE A 175 -9.73 -1.54 0.49
N ALA A 176 -8.83 -2.02 1.36
CA ALA A 176 -8.43 -3.41 1.46
C ALA A 176 -8.57 -3.91 2.91
N GLN A 177 -8.69 -5.23 3.06
CA GLN A 177 -8.81 -5.87 4.37
C GLN A 177 -7.47 -5.94 5.08
N ASP A 178 -6.38 -6.27 4.33
CA ASP A 178 -5.07 -6.64 4.87
C ASP A 178 -5.14 -7.97 5.63
N SER A 179 -4.96 -7.96 6.94
CA SER A 179 -4.94 -9.14 7.79
C SER A 179 -6.30 -9.82 7.94
N ILE A 180 -6.32 -11.16 7.93
CA ILE A 180 -7.52 -11.98 8.20
C ILE A 180 -7.21 -12.93 9.35
N SER A 181 -7.64 -12.56 10.56
CA SER A 181 -7.49 -13.36 11.79
C SER A 181 -6.05 -13.81 12.05
N ASP A 182 -5.11 -12.92 11.89
CA ASP A 182 -3.68 -13.15 12.09
C ASP A 182 -3.11 -12.36 13.28
N PRO A 183 -1.79 -12.49 13.59
CA PRO A 183 -1.19 -11.82 14.74
C PRO A 183 -1.19 -10.28 14.67
N TRP A 184 -1.25 -9.68 13.48
CA TRP A 184 -1.28 -8.22 13.32
C TRP A 184 -2.68 -7.66 13.56
N TYR A 185 -3.73 -8.33 13.03
CA TYR A 185 -5.11 -7.90 13.21
C TYR A 185 -6.06 -9.11 13.38
N PRO A 186 -6.44 -9.46 14.62
CA PRO A 186 -7.21 -10.67 14.89
C PRO A 186 -8.70 -10.59 14.49
N LEU A 187 -9.25 -9.41 14.20
CA LEU A 187 -10.67 -9.20 13.88
C LEU A 187 -10.96 -9.20 12.37
N GLY A 188 -9.94 -9.35 11.51
CA GLY A 188 -10.12 -9.40 10.07
C GLY A 188 -10.93 -10.64 9.63
N ASN A 189 -11.90 -10.44 8.76
CA ASN A 189 -12.82 -11.49 8.29
C ASN A 189 -13.01 -11.57 6.77
N GLY A 190 -12.27 -10.76 6.01
CA GLY A 190 -12.36 -10.69 4.55
C GLY A 190 -13.61 -10.00 4.00
N ASN A 191 -14.49 -9.47 4.85
CA ASN A 191 -15.71 -8.78 4.42
C ASN A 191 -15.42 -7.31 4.08
N LEU A 192 -15.25 -7.00 2.80
CA LEU A 192 -14.97 -5.64 2.34
C LEU A 192 -16.08 -4.63 2.65
N MET A 193 -17.33 -5.04 2.88
CA MET A 193 -18.39 -4.14 3.33
C MET A 193 -18.12 -3.62 4.74
N ASN A 194 -17.55 -4.43 5.63
CA ASN A 194 -17.12 -3.97 6.95
C ASN A 194 -15.97 -2.98 6.84
N ILE A 195 -15.04 -3.24 5.92
CA ILE A 195 -13.90 -2.34 5.67
C ILE A 195 -14.39 -1.01 5.08
N LEU A 196 -15.37 -1.05 4.20
CA LEU A 196 -15.99 0.15 3.64
C LEU A 196 -16.63 0.99 4.74
N ASP A 197 -17.43 0.39 5.61
CA ASP A 197 -18.09 1.09 6.73
C ASP A 197 -17.05 1.78 7.64
N ILE A 198 -16.05 1.03 8.08
CA ILE A 198 -14.95 1.58 8.89
C ILE A 198 -14.22 2.71 8.14
N GLY A 199 -13.91 2.51 6.87
CA GLY A 199 -13.19 3.47 6.04
C GLY A 199 -13.96 4.77 5.84
N LEU A 200 -15.27 4.72 5.58
CA LEU A 200 -16.12 5.90 5.44
C LEU A 200 -16.11 6.76 6.72
N HIS A 201 -16.24 6.13 7.88
CA HIS A 201 -16.20 6.81 9.17
C HIS A 201 -14.80 7.37 9.47
N ALA A 202 -13.78 6.56 9.34
CA ALA A 202 -12.41 6.92 9.70
C ALA A 202 -11.82 8.02 8.78
N CYS A 203 -12.14 7.98 7.49
CA CYS A 203 -11.70 8.96 6.50
C CYS A 203 -12.66 10.15 6.34
N GLN A 204 -13.79 10.16 7.07
CA GLN A 204 -14.81 11.24 7.03
C GLN A 204 -15.41 11.45 5.63
N LEU A 205 -15.75 10.36 4.94
CA LEU A 205 -16.35 10.36 3.61
C LEU A 205 -17.87 10.25 3.73
N MET A 206 -18.55 11.33 4.14
CA MET A 206 -19.98 11.33 4.52
C MET A 206 -20.86 12.30 3.70
N SER A 207 -20.31 12.96 2.68
CA SER A 207 -21.17 13.74 1.77
C SER A 207 -22.00 12.81 0.88
N LEU A 208 -23.14 13.30 0.36
CA LEU A 208 -23.99 12.51 -0.55
C LEU A 208 -23.18 11.91 -1.71
N LYS A 209 -22.33 12.72 -2.34
CA LYS A 209 -21.48 12.27 -3.45
C LYS A 209 -20.51 11.18 -3.03
N GLU A 210 -19.91 11.27 -1.85
CA GLU A 210 -18.98 10.27 -1.33
C GLU A 210 -19.72 8.95 -1.03
N ILE A 211 -20.91 9.01 -0.44
CA ILE A 211 -21.74 7.83 -0.17
C ILE A 211 -22.25 7.16 -1.45
N GLU A 212 -22.71 7.93 -2.43
CA GLU A 212 -23.15 7.40 -3.72
C GLU A 212 -22.07 6.63 -4.46
N ASN A 213 -20.81 7.03 -4.33
CA ASN A 213 -19.66 6.39 -4.97
C ASN A 213 -18.85 5.48 -4.02
N ALA A 214 -19.34 5.23 -2.81
CA ALA A 214 -18.57 4.52 -1.78
C ALA A 214 -18.18 3.09 -2.20
N LEU A 215 -19.08 2.36 -2.87
CA LEU A 215 -18.82 1.00 -3.34
C LEU A 215 -17.65 0.90 -4.32
N ASP A 216 -17.36 1.98 -5.06
CA ASP A 216 -16.23 2.00 -5.98
C ASP A 216 -14.90 1.78 -5.28
N LEU A 217 -14.79 2.20 -4.00
CA LEU A 217 -13.57 2.04 -3.20
C LEU A 217 -13.20 0.56 -2.94
N ILE A 218 -14.18 -0.33 -2.93
CA ILE A 218 -13.98 -1.78 -2.71
C ILE A 218 -14.26 -2.64 -3.95
N THR A 219 -14.59 -2.02 -5.09
CA THR A 219 -14.89 -2.71 -6.35
C THR A 219 -14.06 -2.14 -7.50
N VAL A 220 -14.52 -1.10 -8.17
CA VAL A 220 -13.87 -0.51 -9.37
C VAL A 220 -12.46 -0.05 -9.08
N HIS A 221 -12.24 0.62 -7.95
CA HIS A 221 -10.91 1.10 -7.55
C HIS A 221 -10.02 -0.07 -7.13
N GLY A 222 -10.56 -1.09 -6.46
CA GLY A 222 -9.86 -2.34 -6.17
C GLY A 222 -9.37 -3.03 -7.44
N ALA A 223 -10.25 -3.26 -8.40
CA ALA A 223 -9.91 -3.86 -9.68
C ALA A 223 -8.86 -3.06 -10.49
N LYS A 224 -8.80 -1.73 -10.31
CA LYS A 224 -7.72 -0.93 -10.90
C LYS A 224 -6.41 -1.08 -10.14
N THR A 225 -6.45 -1.34 -8.84
CA THR A 225 -5.27 -1.47 -7.98
C THR A 225 -4.56 -2.80 -8.24
N MET A 226 -5.31 -3.84 -8.54
CA MET A 226 -4.85 -5.14 -8.99
C MET A 226 -4.54 -5.11 -10.51
#